data_ff636180f824e5a4143b93a9650ec80c
#
_entry.id   ff636180f824e5a4143b93a9650ec80c
#
_cell.length_a   1.000
_cell.length_b   1.000
_cell.length_c   1.000
_cell.angle_alpha   90.00
_cell.angle_beta   90.00
_cell.angle_gamma   90.00
#
_symmetry.space_group_name_H-M   'P 1'
#
loop_
_entity.id
_entity.type
_entity.pdbx_description
1 polymer ?
#
loop_
_entity_poly.entity_id
_entity_poly.type
_entity_poly.pdbx_seq_one_letter_code
_entity_poly.pdbx_strand_id
1 'polypeptide(L)'
;MRKTARGAGILAAVAALFSALLAIPAEASNETTTCRAVEVPFTVAGQTGPIAGTLCTPPGANVVQVLVHGWTYDQHYFDWPVKPETYSYARRANAAGYATLAIDRLGAGASLRPPSLFTTFNNNAEALHAVVTALRDGSLGQRFDKVVTVGHSLGSLTVAQEAGQFKDVDAVITTGFVHTINYTNVIARVLGRDHPAMGDPKFAAVIKDPLYMTSIPGTRASFYHVPNTDPAVIEADERLKGAASLVDFATGAGFNVVNVDRDLDIPVLVVTGDKDYFFCGLASIDCSSARELIEHERQWYGPNATIEAYMPPNTGHNTALEKTAPQSAKVMIDFVERHVGHGTGVPGTAPGKRPAIPSPPPTTPSPAAAVVAKAFETAVLPVANAYVQAVEHVPGLGDTSNPVPGVDKLLATVANTAHRFLGTLPAELVGAP
;
A
#
# COMPACT_ATOMS: atom_id res chain seq x y z
N MET A 1 40.41 72.17 -49.18
CA MET A 1 39.77 72.76 -47.98
C MET A 1 39.14 71.61 -47.13
N ARG A 2 39.71 71.42 -45.92
CA ARG A 2 39.28 70.39 -44.95
C ARG A 2 38.01 70.83 -44.26
N LYS A 3 37.02 69.95 -44.10
CA LYS A 3 36.03 69.97 -42.96
C LYS A 3 35.69 68.56 -42.52
N THR A 4 36.18 68.24 -41.44
CA THR A 4 35.95 67.43 -40.30
C THR A 4 34.57 66.75 -40.19
N ALA A 5 34.57 65.40 -40.09
CA ALA A 5 33.52 64.58 -39.54
C ALA A 5 33.95 64.15 -38.12
N ARG A 6 33.29 64.69 -37.12
CA ARG A 6 33.34 64.22 -35.73
C ARG A 6 31.90 64.32 -35.24
N GLY A 7 31.29 63.20 -34.89
CA GLY A 7 29.93 63.21 -34.25
C GLY A 7 29.07 61.98 -34.41
N ALA A 8 29.66 60.79 -34.40
CA ALA A 8 28.82 59.57 -34.46
C ALA A 8 29.25 58.45 -33.49
N GLY A 9 30.00 58.80 -32.44
CA GLY A 9 30.59 57.78 -31.54
C GLY A 9 30.03 57.71 -30.11
N ILE A 10 29.08 58.54 -29.74
CA ILE A 10 28.63 58.62 -28.31
C ILE A 10 27.21 58.09 -28.06
N LEU A 11 26.42 57.86 -29.07
CA LEU A 11 25.05 57.36 -28.88
C LEU A 11 24.93 55.80 -28.87
N ALA A 12 25.97 55.05 -29.24
CA ALA A 12 25.95 53.59 -29.22
C ALA A 12 26.39 52.96 -27.87
N ALA A 13 27.03 53.71 -26.99
CA ALA A 13 27.54 53.22 -25.71
C ALA A 13 26.53 53.29 -24.56
N VAL A 14 25.46 54.09 -24.69
CA VAL A 14 24.43 54.25 -23.63
C VAL A 14 23.30 53.23 -23.76
N ALA A 15 23.06 52.67 -24.96
CA ALA A 15 22.03 51.65 -25.16
C ALA A 15 22.45 50.24 -24.68
N ALA A 16 23.74 49.95 -24.56
CA ALA A 16 24.26 48.67 -24.12
C ALA A 16 24.32 48.52 -22.58
N LEU A 17 24.24 49.62 -21.83
CA LEU A 17 24.28 49.62 -20.36
C LEU A 17 22.88 49.50 -19.71
N PHE A 18 21.77 49.68 -20.45
CA PHE A 18 20.41 49.57 -19.94
C PHE A 18 19.80 48.19 -20.13
N SER A 19 20.39 47.30 -20.94
CA SER A 19 19.90 45.93 -21.14
C SER A 19 20.47 44.90 -20.16
N ALA A 20 21.42 45.29 -19.30
CA ALA A 20 22.08 44.40 -18.34
C ALA A 20 21.46 44.44 -16.92
N LEU A 21 20.43 45.26 -16.69
CA LEU A 21 19.86 45.45 -15.34
C LEU A 21 18.50 44.84 -15.09
N LEU A 22 18.02 43.91 -15.92
CA LEU A 22 16.72 43.26 -15.71
C LEU A 22 16.77 41.72 -15.76
N ALA A 23 17.95 41.13 -15.63
CA ALA A 23 18.02 39.73 -15.20
C ALA A 23 18.16 39.71 -13.66
N ILE A 24 17.08 40.01 -12.94
CA ILE A 24 16.94 39.57 -11.57
C ILE A 24 16.92 38.06 -11.69
N PRO A 25 17.90 37.31 -11.17
CA PRO A 25 17.72 35.87 -11.05
C PRO A 25 16.44 35.71 -10.24
N ALA A 26 15.46 35.02 -10.81
CA ALA A 26 14.33 34.53 -10.01
C ALA A 26 14.97 33.79 -8.83
N GLU A 27 14.89 34.38 -7.63
CA GLU A 27 15.20 33.65 -6.42
C GLU A 27 14.36 32.38 -6.53
N ALA A 28 15.04 31.25 -6.68
CA ALA A 28 14.38 29.96 -6.58
C ALA A 28 13.70 29.99 -5.21
N SER A 29 12.39 30.14 -5.21
CA SER A 29 11.60 30.10 -4.00
C SER A 29 11.98 28.81 -3.29
N ASN A 30 12.57 28.93 -2.12
CA ASN A 30 12.94 27.80 -1.24
C ASN A 30 11.65 27.21 -0.64
N GLU A 31 10.65 27.00 -1.52
CA GLU A 31 9.37 26.43 -1.13
C GLU A 31 9.57 24.98 -0.78
N THR A 32 9.36 24.68 0.48
CA THR A 32 9.53 23.33 1.03
C THR A 32 8.25 22.53 0.87
N THR A 33 8.36 21.22 0.68
CA THR A 33 7.23 20.30 0.77
C THR A 33 6.50 20.50 2.09
N THR A 34 5.20 20.78 2.04
CA THR A 34 4.34 20.89 3.23
C THR A 34 3.63 19.58 3.52
N CYS A 35 3.64 19.15 4.79
CA CYS A 35 2.93 17.95 5.21
C CYS A 35 1.90 18.28 6.29
N ARG A 36 0.69 17.73 6.17
CA ARG A 36 -0.39 17.91 7.13
C ARG A 36 -1.20 16.65 7.31
N ALA A 37 -1.76 16.43 8.49
CA ALA A 37 -2.78 15.42 8.69
C ALA A 37 -4.07 15.82 7.95
N VAL A 38 -4.73 14.82 7.38
CA VAL A 38 -6.03 14.98 6.71
C VAL A 38 -6.98 13.88 7.17
N GLU A 39 -8.26 14.17 7.09
CA GLU A 39 -9.34 13.27 7.44
C GLU A 39 -10.42 13.38 6.35
N VAL A 40 -10.78 12.25 5.75
CA VAL A 40 -11.88 12.14 4.81
C VAL A 40 -13.04 11.44 5.52
N PRO A 41 -14.22 12.08 5.65
CA PRO A 41 -15.35 11.44 6.31
C PRO A 41 -15.84 10.23 5.51
N PHE A 42 -16.03 9.12 6.21
CA PHE A 42 -16.58 7.89 5.65
C PHE A 42 -17.62 7.29 6.58
N THR A 43 -18.68 6.72 6.01
CA THR A 43 -19.79 6.11 6.77
C THR A 43 -19.94 4.65 6.39
N VAL A 44 -19.91 3.79 7.38
CA VAL A 44 -20.13 2.34 7.21
C VAL A 44 -20.92 1.81 8.41
N ALA A 45 -21.90 0.95 8.18
CA ALA A 45 -22.75 0.36 9.23
C ALA A 45 -23.37 1.41 10.17
N GLY A 46 -23.76 2.56 9.64
CA GLY A 46 -24.34 3.68 10.42
C GLY A 46 -23.35 4.43 11.32
N GLN A 47 -22.07 4.11 11.25
CA GLN A 47 -21.00 4.85 11.94
C GLN A 47 -20.27 5.75 10.96
N THR A 48 -20.10 7.02 11.31
CA THR A 48 -19.31 7.97 10.54
C THR A 48 -18.03 8.31 11.30
N GLY A 49 -16.91 8.30 10.58
CA GLY A 49 -15.61 8.67 11.11
C GLY A 49 -14.60 8.94 9.98
N PRO A 50 -13.34 9.26 10.30
CA PRO A 50 -12.36 9.62 9.30
C PRO A 50 -11.74 8.40 8.62
N ILE A 51 -11.37 8.56 7.36
CA ILE A 51 -10.20 7.90 6.77
C ILE A 51 -9.05 8.88 6.94
N ALA A 52 -8.14 8.55 7.83
CA ALA A 52 -7.06 9.42 8.24
C ALA A 52 -5.82 9.21 7.36
N GLY A 53 -5.02 10.25 7.18
CA GLY A 53 -3.77 10.15 6.45
C GLY A 53 -2.88 11.37 6.61
N THR A 54 -1.70 11.28 6.00
CA THR A 54 -0.74 12.39 5.92
C THR A 54 -0.56 12.81 4.47
N LEU A 55 -1.03 14.00 4.12
CA LEU A 55 -0.85 14.62 2.81
C LEU A 55 0.41 15.48 2.83
N CYS A 56 1.38 15.14 1.97
CA CYS A 56 2.58 15.91 1.73
C CYS A 56 2.57 16.44 0.30
N THR A 57 2.70 17.76 0.15
CA THR A 57 2.55 18.45 -1.13
C THR A 57 3.79 19.29 -1.42
N PRO A 58 4.61 18.89 -2.39
CA PRO A 58 5.63 19.77 -2.98
C PRO A 58 4.98 20.97 -3.67
N PRO A 59 5.70 22.10 -3.79
CA PRO A 59 5.21 23.28 -4.48
C PRO A 59 4.76 22.98 -5.91
N GLY A 60 3.55 23.42 -6.27
CA GLY A 60 2.99 23.24 -7.61
C GLY A 60 2.61 21.80 -8.00
N ALA A 61 2.67 20.82 -7.09
CA ALA A 61 2.31 19.43 -7.40
C ALA A 61 0.86 19.33 -7.88
N ASN A 62 0.65 18.71 -9.04
CA ASN A 62 -0.64 18.42 -9.65
C ASN A 62 -0.94 16.91 -9.78
N VAL A 63 0.05 16.09 -9.52
CA VAL A 63 -0.06 14.62 -9.45
C VAL A 63 0.08 14.19 -8.00
N VAL A 64 -0.87 13.40 -7.50
CA VAL A 64 -0.82 12.82 -6.15
C VAL A 64 -0.77 11.29 -6.22
N GLN A 65 0.03 10.70 -5.34
CA GLN A 65 0.09 9.26 -5.13
C GLN A 65 -0.57 8.92 -3.79
N VAL A 66 -1.65 8.13 -3.81
CA VAL A 66 -2.32 7.63 -2.61
C VAL A 66 -1.67 6.31 -2.21
N LEU A 67 -1.08 6.26 -1.02
CA LEU A 67 -0.25 5.16 -0.53
C LEU A 67 -1.03 4.32 0.47
N VAL A 68 -1.30 3.05 0.11
CA VAL A 68 -2.23 2.15 0.80
C VAL A 68 -1.49 0.94 1.34
N HIS A 69 -1.36 0.87 2.66
CA HIS A 69 -0.60 -0.18 3.35
C HIS A 69 -1.28 -1.56 3.32
N GLY A 70 -0.51 -2.61 3.66
CA GLY A 70 -0.94 -4.00 3.72
C GLY A 70 -1.48 -4.46 5.08
N TRP A 71 -1.55 -5.78 5.23
CA TRP A 71 -1.97 -6.47 6.45
C TRP A 71 -1.13 -6.11 7.66
N THR A 72 -1.78 -5.73 8.77
CA THR A 72 -1.13 -5.37 10.05
C THR A 72 -0.08 -4.26 9.95
N TYR A 73 -0.27 -3.33 9.01
CA TYR A 73 0.45 -2.07 8.89
C TYR A 73 -0.49 -0.88 9.08
N ASP A 74 0.05 0.31 8.95
CA ASP A 74 -0.61 1.60 8.90
C ASP A 74 0.15 2.52 7.91
N GLN A 75 -0.18 3.81 7.85
CA GLN A 75 0.43 4.77 6.93
C GLN A 75 1.97 4.86 7.03
N HIS A 76 2.60 4.39 8.12
CA HIS A 76 4.06 4.37 8.23
C HIS A 76 4.74 3.45 7.21
N TYR A 77 4.04 2.45 6.66
CA TYR A 77 4.66 1.51 5.72
C TYR A 77 5.35 2.23 4.55
N PHE A 78 4.68 3.20 3.95
CA PHE A 78 5.26 3.97 2.84
C PHE A 78 6.01 5.23 3.29
N ASP A 79 5.90 5.60 4.56
CA ASP A 79 6.62 6.72 5.15
C ASP A 79 7.41 6.28 6.39
N TRP A 80 8.33 5.38 6.16
CA TRP A 80 9.08 4.71 7.21
C TRP A 80 9.96 5.67 7.99
N PRO A 81 9.86 5.71 9.34
CA PRO A 81 10.56 6.71 10.16
C PRO A 81 12.03 6.38 10.44
N VAL A 82 12.46 5.12 10.22
CA VAL A 82 13.85 4.69 10.44
C VAL A 82 14.61 4.76 9.13
N LYS A 83 15.71 5.53 9.09
CA LYS A 83 16.48 5.84 7.88
C LYS A 83 15.56 6.26 6.73
N PRO A 84 14.74 7.31 6.93
CA PRO A 84 13.67 7.66 6.01
C PRO A 84 14.17 8.06 4.62
N GLU A 85 15.40 8.54 4.50
CA GLU A 85 16.07 8.79 3.22
C GLU A 85 16.25 7.51 2.39
N THR A 86 16.28 6.33 3.04
CA THR A 86 16.39 5.03 2.40
C THR A 86 15.03 4.36 2.25
N TYR A 87 14.22 4.34 3.30
CA TYR A 87 13.04 3.48 3.39
C TYR A 87 11.70 4.21 3.28
N SER A 88 11.66 5.56 3.24
CA SER A 88 10.42 6.27 2.97
C SER A 88 10.21 6.48 1.47
N TYR A 89 9.29 5.73 0.88
CA TYR A 89 8.83 5.95 -0.49
C TYR A 89 8.21 7.34 -0.65
N ALA A 90 7.37 7.76 0.30
CA ALA A 90 6.69 9.05 0.28
C ALA A 90 7.68 10.22 0.15
N ARG A 91 8.80 10.19 0.90
CA ARG A 91 9.83 11.24 0.81
C ARG A 91 10.52 11.27 -0.54
N ARG A 92 10.77 10.12 -1.15
CA ARG A 92 11.36 10.02 -2.48
C ARG A 92 10.43 10.54 -3.56
N ALA A 93 9.14 10.21 -3.49
CA ALA A 93 8.13 10.74 -4.40
C ALA A 93 7.97 12.26 -4.24
N ASN A 94 7.97 12.78 -2.99
CA ASN A 94 7.95 14.22 -2.74
C ASN A 94 9.21 14.91 -3.29
N ALA A 95 10.39 14.31 -3.13
CA ALA A 95 11.63 14.85 -3.69
C ALA A 95 11.62 14.87 -5.24
N ALA A 96 10.86 13.98 -5.88
CA ALA A 96 10.62 13.97 -7.31
C ALA A 96 9.46 14.90 -7.75
N GLY A 97 8.87 15.68 -6.82
CA GLY A 97 7.84 16.68 -7.13
C GLY A 97 6.40 16.13 -7.12
N TYR A 98 6.17 14.89 -6.69
CA TYR A 98 4.84 14.32 -6.56
C TYR A 98 4.27 14.56 -5.17
N ALA A 99 2.99 14.94 -5.07
CA ALA A 99 2.29 14.88 -3.80
C ALA A 99 2.08 13.42 -3.37
N THR A 100 2.04 13.18 -2.07
CA THR A 100 1.73 11.86 -1.51
C THR A 100 0.70 11.96 -0.42
N LEU A 101 -0.26 11.05 -0.41
CA LEU A 101 -1.22 10.87 0.69
C LEU A 101 -1.07 9.43 1.21
N ALA A 102 -0.33 9.27 2.29
CA ALA A 102 -0.27 7.99 2.99
C ALA A 102 -1.49 7.89 3.93
N ILE A 103 -2.35 6.89 3.70
CA ILE A 103 -3.58 6.70 4.46
C ILE A 103 -3.49 5.53 5.42
N ASP A 104 -4.24 5.60 6.49
CA ASP A 104 -4.66 4.45 7.27
C ASP A 104 -5.92 3.86 6.63
N ARG A 105 -5.92 2.58 6.29
CA ARG A 105 -7.10 1.88 5.74
C ARG A 105 -8.22 1.84 6.77
N LEU A 106 -9.46 1.62 6.33
CA LEU A 106 -10.59 1.39 7.24
C LEU A 106 -10.24 0.28 8.25
N GLY A 107 -10.42 0.55 9.51
CA GLY A 107 -10.08 -0.36 10.61
C GLY A 107 -8.62 -0.32 11.09
N ALA A 108 -7.75 0.47 10.44
CA ALA A 108 -6.34 0.58 10.80
C ALA A 108 -5.98 1.97 11.33
N GLY A 109 -4.84 2.09 11.99
CA GLY A 109 -4.25 3.35 12.43
C GLY A 109 -5.24 4.28 13.13
N ALA A 110 -5.32 5.51 12.65
CA ALA A 110 -6.23 6.56 13.14
C ALA A 110 -7.57 6.62 12.39
N SER A 111 -7.76 5.78 11.36
CA SER A 111 -9.01 5.71 10.61
C SER A 111 -10.16 5.12 11.45
N LEU A 112 -11.38 5.39 10.98
CA LEU A 112 -12.60 4.77 11.53
C LEU A 112 -12.38 3.26 11.70
N ARG A 113 -12.69 2.79 12.89
CA ARG A 113 -12.60 1.35 13.23
C ARG A 113 -14.00 0.85 13.58
N PRO A 114 -14.81 0.45 12.57
CA PRO A 114 -16.13 -0.12 12.81
C PRO A 114 -15.98 -1.53 13.44
N PRO A 115 -17.08 -2.14 13.89
CA PRO A 115 -17.04 -3.56 14.20
C PRO A 115 -16.48 -4.35 13.03
N SER A 116 -15.59 -5.31 13.31
CA SER A 116 -14.78 -6.03 12.31
C SER A 116 -15.57 -6.63 11.16
N LEU A 117 -16.81 -7.06 11.42
CA LEU A 117 -17.71 -7.61 10.39
C LEU A 117 -18.04 -6.62 9.26
N PHE A 118 -17.89 -5.34 9.51
CA PHE A 118 -18.10 -4.27 8.53
C PHE A 118 -16.78 -3.72 7.97
N THR A 119 -15.65 -4.25 8.38
CA THR A 119 -14.35 -3.94 7.77
C THR A 119 -14.09 -4.98 6.68
N THR A 120 -14.90 -4.95 5.65
CA THR A 120 -14.77 -5.86 4.50
C THR A 120 -13.80 -5.28 3.47
N PHE A 121 -13.35 -6.10 2.57
CA PHE A 121 -12.53 -5.71 1.43
C PHE A 121 -13.23 -4.64 0.56
N ASN A 122 -14.53 -4.84 0.26
CA ASN A 122 -15.31 -3.89 -0.52
C ASN A 122 -15.45 -2.53 0.20
N ASN A 123 -15.72 -2.52 1.50
CA ASN A 123 -15.81 -1.28 2.27
C ASN A 123 -14.46 -0.55 2.36
N ASN A 124 -13.33 -1.26 2.28
CA ASN A 124 -12.01 -0.65 2.15
C ASN A 124 -11.81 0.00 0.76
N ALA A 125 -12.31 -0.62 -0.31
CA ALA A 125 -12.29 -0.02 -1.65
C ALA A 125 -13.18 1.23 -1.73
N GLU A 126 -14.39 1.18 -1.16
CA GLU A 126 -15.29 2.35 -1.07
C GLU A 126 -14.67 3.49 -0.23
N ALA A 127 -13.98 3.16 0.87
CA ALA A 127 -13.29 4.14 1.69
C ALA A 127 -12.13 4.80 0.93
N LEU A 128 -11.40 4.03 0.11
CA LEU A 128 -10.36 4.57 -0.77
C LEU A 128 -10.95 5.45 -1.87
N HIS A 129 -12.08 5.05 -2.48
CA HIS A 129 -12.80 5.88 -3.45
C HIS A 129 -13.21 7.23 -2.87
N ALA A 130 -13.68 7.28 -1.62
CA ALA A 130 -13.97 8.56 -0.94
C ALA A 130 -12.71 9.44 -0.84
N VAL A 131 -11.54 8.85 -0.59
CA VAL A 131 -10.25 9.58 -0.58
C VAL A 131 -9.89 10.09 -1.97
N VAL A 132 -10.01 9.26 -3.01
CA VAL A 132 -9.76 9.66 -4.41
C VAL A 132 -10.68 10.81 -4.82
N THR A 133 -11.97 10.70 -4.50
CA THR A 133 -12.96 11.77 -4.74
C THR A 133 -12.56 13.07 -4.06
N ALA A 134 -12.17 13.03 -2.78
CA ALA A 134 -11.76 14.22 -2.04
C ALA A 134 -10.49 14.90 -2.58
N LEU A 135 -9.59 14.13 -3.20
CA LEU A 135 -8.42 14.68 -3.91
C LEU A 135 -8.81 15.31 -5.25
N ARG A 136 -9.74 14.68 -5.97
CA ARG A 136 -10.24 15.16 -7.27
C ARG A 136 -11.10 16.42 -7.16
N ASP A 137 -11.94 16.54 -6.15
CA ASP A 137 -12.82 17.70 -5.96
C ASP A 137 -12.16 18.87 -5.22
N GLY A 138 -11.00 18.63 -4.57
CA GLY A 138 -10.25 19.63 -3.83
C GLY A 138 -10.73 19.87 -2.40
N SER A 139 -11.63 19.04 -1.87
CA SER A 139 -12.13 19.16 -0.49
C SER A 139 -11.04 19.00 0.57
N LEU A 140 -9.90 18.41 0.18
CA LEU A 140 -8.66 18.40 0.97
C LEU A 140 -7.79 19.66 0.76
N GLY A 141 -8.38 20.81 0.36
CA GLY A 141 -7.69 22.10 0.25
C GLY A 141 -6.89 22.32 -1.02
N GLN A 142 -6.69 21.29 -1.83
CA GLN A 142 -6.10 21.36 -3.17
C GLN A 142 -6.72 20.27 -4.05
N ARG A 143 -7.03 20.62 -5.27
CA ARG A 143 -7.45 19.69 -6.32
C ARG A 143 -6.24 19.11 -7.02
N PHE A 144 -6.26 17.80 -7.31
CA PHE A 144 -5.25 17.12 -8.10
C PHE A 144 -5.85 16.67 -9.43
N ASP A 145 -5.14 16.99 -10.52
CA ASP A 145 -5.57 16.61 -11.89
C ASP A 145 -5.32 15.13 -12.16
N LYS A 146 -4.29 14.56 -11.51
CA LYS A 146 -3.89 13.17 -11.65
C LYS A 146 -3.76 12.49 -10.30
N VAL A 147 -4.35 11.31 -10.20
CA VAL A 147 -4.31 10.45 -9.01
C VAL A 147 -3.78 9.08 -9.39
N VAL A 148 -2.73 8.66 -8.70
CA VAL A 148 -2.16 7.32 -8.80
C VAL A 148 -2.37 6.61 -7.48
N THR A 149 -2.85 5.38 -7.49
CA THR A 149 -2.92 4.58 -6.27
C THR A 149 -1.76 3.60 -6.20
N VAL A 150 -1.14 3.51 -5.02
CA VAL A 150 0.01 2.67 -4.74
C VAL A 150 -0.33 1.78 -3.56
N GLY A 151 -0.45 0.49 -3.80
CA GLY A 151 -0.79 -0.49 -2.77
C GLY A 151 0.38 -1.35 -2.34
N HIS A 152 0.29 -1.91 -1.14
CA HIS A 152 1.16 -2.98 -0.67
C HIS A 152 0.34 -4.16 -0.17
N SER A 153 0.63 -5.38 -0.65
CA SER A 153 -0.02 -6.61 -0.18
C SER A 153 -1.55 -6.50 -0.24
N LEU A 154 -2.26 -6.64 0.88
CA LEU A 154 -3.72 -6.42 0.96
C LEU A 154 -4.13 -5.00 0.50
N GLY A 155 -3.26 -3.99 0.64
CA GLY A 155 -3.45 -2.67 0.06
C GLY A 155 -3.36 -2.66 -1.46
N SER A 156 -2.55 -3.54 -2.07
CA SER A 156 -2.51 -3.73 -3.53
C SER A 156 -3.84 -4.25 -4.07
N LEU A 157 -4.42 -5.22 -3.38
CA LEU A 157 -5.76 -5.71 -3.67
C LEU A 157 -6.79 -4.58 -3.58
N THR A 158 -6.70 -3.76 -2.52
CA THR A 158 -7.62 -2.64 -2.30
C THR A 158 -7.54 -1.59 -3.44
N VAL A 159 -6.33 -1.22 -3.88
CA VAL A 159 -6.18 -0.24 -4.98
C VAL A 159 -6.63 -0.81 -6.33
N ALA A 160 -6.42 -2.10 -6.58
CA ALA A 160 -6.88 -2.77 -7.78
C ALA A 160 -8.41 -2.86 -7.81
N GLN A 161 -9.04 -3.27 -6.69
CA GLN A 161 -10.49 -3.30 -6.55
C GLN A 161 -11.13 -1.92 -6.75
N GLU A 162 -10.60 -0.91 -6.08
CA GLU A 162 -11.09 0.46 -6.20
C GLU A 162 -11.00 0.96 -7.65
N ALA A 163 -9.82 0.85 -8.26
CA ALA A 163 -9.60 1.29 -9.63
C ALA A 163 -10.50 0.57 -10.64
N GLY A 164 -10.69 -0.75 -10.51
CA GLY A 164 -11.56 -1.53 -11.38
C GLY A 164 -13.03 -1.18 -11.21
N GLN A 165 -13.47 -0.91 -9.98
CA GLN A 165 -14.85 -0.61 -9.64
C GLN A 165 -15.25 0.82 -10.04
N PHE A 166 -14.40 1.81 -9.72
CA PHE A 166 -14.75 3.24 -9.85
C PHE A 166 -14.13 3.91 -11.07
N LYS A 167 -13.02 3.40 -11.61
CA LYS A 167 -12.35 3.87 -12.84
C LYS A 167 -12.00 5.37 -12.81
N ASP A 168 -11.57 5.85 -11.64
CA ASP A 168 -11.34 7.27 -11.38
C ASP A 168 -9.88 7.61 -11.01
N VAL A 169 -8.96 6.65 -11.19
CA VAL A 169 -7.52 6.84 -11.05
C VAL A 169 -6.80 6.76 -12.40
N ASP A 170 -5.63 7.38 -12.50
CA ASP A 170 -4.86 7.48 -13.75
C ASP A 170 -3.85 6.35 -13.94
N ALA A 171 -3.40 5.72 -12.86
CA ALA A 171 -2.52 4.56 -12.86
C ALA A 171 -2.58 3.82 -11.52
N VAL A 172 -2.20 2.55 -11.53
CA VAL A 172 -2.12 1.69 -10.35
C VAL A 172 -0.70 1.14 -10.22
N ILE A 173 -0.17 1.15 -9.00
CA ILE A 173 1.06 0.44 -8.65
C ILE A 173 0.73 -0.56 -7.55
N THR A 174 0.96 -1.84 -7.80
CA THR A 174 0.86 -2.90 -6.80
C THR A 174 2.23 -3.34 -6.34
N THR A 175 2.42 -3.50 -5.03
CA THR A 175 3.68 -3.98 -4.46
C THR A 175 3.44 -5.17 -3.54
N GLY A 176 4.31 -6.18 -3.60
CA GLY A 176 4.14 -7.42 -2.82
C GLY A 176 2.79 -8.08 -3.10
N PHE A 177 2.41 -8.16 -4.37
CA PHE A 177 1.16 -8.76 -4.80
C PHE A 177 1.24 -9.23 -6.26
N VAL A 178 0.66 -10.38 -6.53
CA VAL A 178 0.25 -10.89 -7.84
C VAL A 178 -1.07 -11.64 -7.69
N HIS A 179 -1.83 -11.81 -8.78
CA HIS A 179 -3.18 -12.41 -8.73
C HIS A 179 -3.21 -13.89 -8.36
N THR A 180 -2.09 -14.58 -8.34
CA THR A 180 -2.01 -15.96 -7.84
C THR A 180 -1.33 -15.99 -6.49
N ILE A 181 -2.10 -16.25 -5.45
CA ILE A 181 -1.65 -16.24 -4.06
C ILE A 181 -1.15 -17.62 -3.66
N ASN A 182 -0.01 -17.72 -3.00
CA ASN A 182 0.40 -18.92 -2.30
C ASN A 182 -0.39 -19.04 -0.98
N TYR A 183 -1.62 -19.55 -1.08
CA TYR A 183 -2.52 -19.65 0.07
C TYR A 183 -1.93 -20.44 1.23
N THR A 184 -1.08 -21.43 0.96
CA THR A 184 -0.37 -22.19 1.99
C THR A 184 0.42 -21.27 2.89
N ASN A 185 1.28 -20.45 2.31
CA ASN A 185 2.17 -19.56 3.05
C ASN A 185 1.42 -18.38 3.67
N VAL A 186 0.41 -17.84 2.96
CA VAL A 186 -0.41 -16.74 3.47
C VAL A 186 -1.24 -17.19 4.68
N ILE A 187 -1.88 -18.36 4.61
CA ILE A 187 -2.65 -18.93 5.72
C ILE A 187 -1.72 -19.24 6.90
N ALA A 188 -0.58 -19.88 6.65
CA ALA A 188 0.41 -20.17 7.68
C ALA A 188 0.89 -18.91 8.38
N ARG A 189 1.09 -17.81 7.62
CA ARG A 189 1.48 -16.52 8.19
C ARG A 189 0.36 -15.92 9.05
N VAL A 190 -0.85 -15.79 8.50
CA VAL A 190 -1.97 -15.11 9.17
C VAL A 190 -2.45 -15.90 10.39
N LEU A 191 -2.54 -17.22 10.30
CA LEU A 191 -3.06 -18.03 11.39
C LEU A 191 -1.99 -18.52 12.36
N GLY A 192 -0.74 -18.64 11.91
CA GLY A 192 0.35 -19.16 12.73
C GLY A 192 1.20 -18.08 13.40
N ARG A 193 1.14 -16.83 12.92
CA ARG A 193 1.99 -15.73 13.42
C ARG A 193 1.23 -14.47 13.76
N ASP A 194 -0.10 -14.50 13.75
CA ASP A 194 -0.98 -13.43 14.21
C ASP A 194 -1.87 -13.91 15.34
N HIS A 195 -2.36 -12.98 16.14
CA HIS A 195 -3.26 -13.22 17.25
C HIS A 195 -4.28 -12.07 17.38
N PRO A 196 -5.39 -12.27 18.10
CA PRO A 196 -6.33 -11.18 18.36
C PRO A 196 -5.63 -9.97 19.01
N ALA A 197 -5.80 -8.80 18.40
CA ALA A 197 -5.17 -7.55 18.85
C ALA A 197 -5.59 -7.15 20.26
N MET A 198 -6.77 -7.57 20.71
CA MET A 198 -7.25 -7.36 22.08
C MET A 198 -6.36 -8.02 23.15
N GLY A 199 -5.55 -9.02 22.77
CA GLY A 199 -4.57 -9.67 23.65
C GLY A 199 -3.16 -9.10 23.54
N ASP A 200 -2.89 -8.21 22.60
CA ASP A 200 -1.56 -7.63 22.39
C ASP A 200 -1.36 -6.39 23.27
N PRO A 201 -0.23 -6.25 23.98
CA PRO A 201 0.03 -5.11 24.85
C PRO A 201 -0.11 -3.74 24.16
N LYS A 202 0.19 -3.64 22.85
CA LYS A 202 0.06 -2.40 22.08
C LYS A 202 -1.39 -2.01 21.88
N PHE A 203 -2.31 -2.95 21.74
CA PHE A 203 -3.68 -2.72 21.29
C PHE A 203 -4.73 -3.03 22.35
N ALA A 204 -4.40 -3.80 23.40
CA ALA A 204 -5.37 -4.29 24.39
C ALA A 204 -6.19 -3.20 25.09
N ALA A 205 -5.66 -1.97 25.20
CA ALA A 205 -6.39 -0.84 25.78
C ALA A 205 -7.51 -0.33 24.85
N VAL A 206 -7.29 -0.37 23.53
CA VAL A 206 -8.15 0.30 22.53
C VAL A 206 -8.94 -0.65 21.65
N ILE A 207 -8.45 -1.89 21.41
CA ILE A 207 -9.13 -2.88 20.58
C ILE A 207 -9.78 -3.94 21.48
N LYS A 208 -11.11 -4.09 21.37
CA LYS A 208 -11.91 -5.08 22.12
C LYS A 208 -12.62 -6.07 21.22
N ASP A 209 -12.60 -5.84 19.92
CA ASP A 209 -13.19 -6.74 18.93
C ASP A 209 -12.20 -7.88 18.61
N PRO A 210 -12.57 -9.15 18.82
CA PRO A 210 -11.67 -10.30 18.72
C PRO A 210 -11.23 -10.63 17.29
N LEU A 211 -11.90 -10.10 16.27
CA LEU A 211 -11.53 -10.33 14.87
C LEU A 211 -10.56 -9.27 14.30
N TYR A 212 -10.17 -8.27 15.09
CA TYR A 212 -9.01 -7.49 14.76
C TYR A 212 -7.75 -8.24 15.21
N MET A 213 -6.88 -8.49 14.24
CA MET A 213 -5.66 -9.27 14.39
C MET A 213 -4.42 -8.37 14.34
N THR A 214 -3.35 -8.82 14.97
CA THR A 214 -2.03 -8.23 14.86
C THR A 214 -0.96 -9.32 14.93
N SER A 215 0.28 -9.00 14.53
CA SER A 215 1.37 -9.99 14.58
C SER A 215 1.76 -10.32 16.01
N ILE A 216 1.95 -11.60 16.30
CA ILE A 216 2.58 -12.08 17.53
C ILE A 216 3.96 -11.39 17.66
N PRO A 217 4.32 -10.86 18.83
CA PRO A 217 5.62 -10.23 19.04
C PRO A 217 6.79 -11.13 18.61
N GLY A 218 7.75 -10.56 17.87
CA GLY A 218 8.92 -11.27 17.35
C GLY A 218 8.70 -11.99 16.02
N THR A 219 7.51 -11.87 15.38
CA THR A 219 7.22 -12.59 14.13
C THR A 219 7.26 -11.73 12.86
N ARG A 220 7.50 -10.42 12.96
CA ARG A 220 7.53 -9.50 11.81
C ARG A 220 8.61 -9.85 10.78
N ALA A 221 9.72 -10.45 11.22
CA ALA A 221 10.79 -10.93 10.33
C ALA A 221 10.28 -11.83 9.19
N SER A 222 9.12 -12.48 9.38
CA SER A 222 8.50 -13.33 8.35
C SER A 222 7.96 -12.59 7.13
N PHE A 223 7.92 -11.27 7.12
CA PHE A 223 7.58 -10.47 5.93
C PHE A 223 8.78 -10.11 5.06
N TYR A 224 9.98 -10.48 5.46
CA TYR A 224 11.22 -10.02 4.87
C TYR A 224 12.08 -11.17 4.35
N HIS A 225 12.85 -10.89 3.31
CA HIS A 225 14.07 -11.65 3.06
C HIS A 225 15.17 -11.13 3.97
N VAL A 226 15.29 -11.74 5.17
CA VAL A 226 16.15 -11.25 6.26
C VAL A 226 17.59 -10.94 5.85
N PRO A 227 18.28 -11.75 4.98
CA PRO A 227 19.64 -11.42 4.54
C PRO A 227 19.75 -10.07 3.81
N ASN A 228 18.68 -9.63 3.16
CA ASN A 228 18.62 -8.34 2.45
C ASN A 228 17.97 -7.22 3.28
N THR A 229 17.68 -7.45 4.54
CA THR A 229 16.97 -6.48 5.40
C THR A 229 17.91 -5.88 6.44
N ASP A 230 17.74 -4.60 6.74
CA ASP A 230 18.40 -3.95 7.86
C ASP A 230 17.71 -4.40 9.16
N PRO A 231 18.44 -4.95 10.14
CA PRO A 231 17.86 -5.36 11.42
C PRO A 231 17.08 -4.24 12.12
N ALA A 232 17.53 -2.99 12.00
CA ALA A 232 16.83 -1.83 12.57
C ALA A 232 15.43 -1.59 11.95
N VAL A 233 15.22 -2.01 10.70
CA VAL A 233 13.91 -1.95 10.05
C VAL A 233 12.97 -2.99 10.66
N ILE A 234 13.41 -4.24 10.82
CA ILE A 234 12.61 -5.30 11.44
C ILE A 234 12.25 -4.94 12.90
N GLU A 235 13.23 -4.41 13.63
CA GLU A 235 13.02 -3.95 15.00
C GLU A 235 12.02 -2.78 15.09
N ALA A 236 12.06 -1.86 14.15
CA ALA A 236 11.08 -0.79 14.05
C ALA A 236 9.69 -1.33 13.67
N ASP A 237 9.63 -2.33 12.78
CA ASP A 237 8.38 -2.97 12.37
C ASP A 237 7.66 -3.65 13.53
N GLU A 238 8.39 -4.31 14.41
CA GLU A 238 7.84 -4.87 15.66
C GLU A 238 7.17 -3.78 16.54
N ARG A 239 7.76 -2.60 16.61
CA ARG A 239 7.20 -1.47 17.39
C ARG A 239 6.03 -0.80 16.67
N LEU A 240 6.12 -0.65 15.33
CA LEU A 240 5.15 0.11 14.53
C LEU A 240 3.98 -0.74 14.04
N LYS A 241 4.07 -2.07 14.11
CA LYS A 241 3.01 -2.98 13.63
C LYS A 241 1.60 -2.44 13.90
N GLY A 242 0.71 -2.62 12.92
CA GLY A 242 -0.70 -2.24 13.02
C GLY A 242 -1.61 -3.41 13.44
N ALA A 243 -2.90 -3.14 13.41
CA ALA A 243 -3.95 -4.16 13.51
C ALA A 243 -4.86 -4.08 12.28
N ALA A 244 -5.42 -5.23 11.87
CA ALA A 244 -6.28 -5.32 10.71
C ALA A 244 -7.42 -6.32 10.96
N SER A 245 -8.57 -6.15 10.30
CA SER A 245 -9.71 -7.04 10.44
C SER A 245 -9.49 -8.35 9.69
N LEU A 246 -9.68 -9.48 10.38
CA LEU A 246 -9.67 -10.80 9.74
C LEU A 246 -10.76 -10.91 8.64
N VAL A 247 -11.85 -10.15 8.76
CA VAL A 247 -12.93 -10.12 7.76
C VAL A 247 -12.48 -9.40 6.49
N ASP A 248 -11.72 -8.32 6.60
CA ASP A 248 -11.09 -7.67 5.45
C ASP A 248 -10.18 -8.64 4.69
N PHE A 249 -9.30 -9.32 5.43
CA PHE A 249 -8.44 -10.35 4.85
C PHE A 249 -9.23 -11.47 4.18
N ALA A 250 -10.20 -12.04 4.87
CA ALA A 250 -10.99 -13.17 4.36
C ALA A 250 -11.83 -12.81 3.13
N THR A 251 -12.37 -11.59 3.08
CA THR A 251 -13.18 -11.13 1.94
C THR A 251 -12.33 -10.66 0.76
N GLY A 252 -11.07 -10.23 0.99
CA GLY A 252 -10.13 -9.85 -0.05
C GLY A 252 -9.30 -11.03 -0.57
N ALA A 253 -8.49 -11.62 0.27
CA ALA A 253 -7.57 -12.69 -0.13
C ALA A 253 -8.25 -14.03 -0.38
N GLY A 254 -9.44 -14.24 0.18
CA GLY A 254 -10.10 -15.57 0.16
C GLY A 254 -11.03 -15.83 -1.01
N PHE A 255 -11.72 -14.84 -1.58
CA PHE A 255 -12.92 -15.18 -2.34
C PHE A 255 -13.28 -14.36 -3.57
N ASN A 256 -12.77 -13.14 -3.76
CA ASN A 256 -13.27 -12.26 -4.84
C ASN A 256 -12.23 -11.38 -5.54
N VAL A 257 -10.98 -11.68 -5.45
CA VAL A 257 -9.88 -10.90 -6.07
C VAL A 257 -9.98 -10.84 -7.60
N VAL A 258 -11.00 -11.41 -8.18
CA VAL A 258 -10.79 -12.10 -9.45
C VAL A 258 -11.35 -11.42 -10.67
N ASN A 259 -12.18 -10.37 -10.59
CA ASN A 259 -12.84 -9.96 -11.84
C ASN A 259 -13.02 -8.45 -12.08
N VAL A 260 -12.77 -7.60 -11.12
CA VAL A 260 -12.97 -6.15 -11.33
C VAL A 260 -11.88 -5.51 -12.16
N ASP A 261 -10.67 -6.09 -12.15
CA ASP A 261 -9.51 -5.56 -12.87
C ASP A 261 -9.57 -5.85 -14.37
N ARG A 262 -10.37 -6.82 -14.81
CA ARG A 262 -10.46 -7.22 -16.23
C ARG A 262 -10.95 -6.13 -17.18
N ASP A 263 -11.58 -5.10 -16.63
CA ASP A 263 -12.02 -3.93 -17.38
C ASP A 263 -11.13 -2.70 -17.12
N LEU A 264 -10.00 -2.89 -16.43
CA LEU A 264 -9.08 -1.81 -16.10
C LEU A 264 -8.07 -1.60 -17.23
N ASP A 265 -8.28 -0.57 -18.03
CA ASP A 265 -7.50 -0.23 -19.21
C ASP A 265 -6.54 0.95 -18.98
N ILE A 266 -5.93 1.03 -17.82
CA ILE A 266 -4.95 2.06 -17.45
C ILE A 266 -3.55 1.47 -17.25
N PRO A 267 -2.50 2.31 -17.13
CA PRO A 267 -1.18 1.82 -16.79
C PRO A 267 -1.13 1.14 -15.42
N VAL A 268 -0.52 -0.04 -15.35
CA VAL A 268 -0.32 -0.82 -14.12
C VAL A 268 1.15 -1.21 -13.99
N LEU A 269 1.74 -0.98 -12.82
CA LEU A 269 3.06 -1.50 -12.47
C LEU A 269 2.93 -2.52 -11.33
N VAL A 270 3.48 -3.71 -11.56
CA VAL A 270 3.55 -4.78 -10.56
C VAL A 270 4.99 -4.87 -10.02
N VAL A 271 5.17 -4.70 -8.71
CA VAL A 271 6.47 -4.78 -8.03
C VAL A 271 6.44 -5.90 -6.99
N THR A 272 7.08 -7.01 -7.27
CA THR A 272 7.11 -8.19 -6.38
C THR A 272 8.53 -8.70 -6.21
N GLY A 273 8.96 -8.90 -4.97
CA GLY A 273 10.30 -9.42 -4.68
C GLY A 273 10.48 -10.87 -5.16
N ASP A 274 11.67 -11.20 -5.69
CA ASP A 274 11.97 -12.55 -6.15
C ASP A 274 12.01 -13.60 -5.02
N LYS A 275 11.96 -13.15 -3.76
CA LYS A 275 11.89 -13.98 -2.54
C LYS A 275 10.57 -13.76 -1.77
N ASP A 276 9.56 -13.22 -2.41
CA ASP A 276 8.23 -13.08 -1.80
C ASP A 276 7.52 -14.43 -1.76
N TYR A 277 7.67 -15.14 -0.66
CA TYR A 277 7.11 -16.49 -0.52
C TYR A 277 5.57 -16.51 -0.42
N PHE A 278 4.89 -15.37 -0.27
CA PHE A 278 3.44 -15.29 -0.31
C PHE A 278 2.88 -15.38 -1.73
N PHE A 279 3.69 -14.96 -2.71
CA PHE A 279 3.26 -14.83 -4.09
C PHE A 279 4.15 -15.59 -5.08
N CYS A 280 5.27 -16.14 -4.63
CA CYS A 280 6.22 -16.88 -5.46
C CYS A 280 6.32 -18.33 -5.04
N GLY A 281 6.66 -19.22 -6.00
CA GLY A 281 6.96 -20.62 -5.77
C GLY A 281 5.92 -21.60 -6.32
N LEU A 282 6.04 -22.88 -6.00
CA LEU A 282 5.32 -23.98 -6.63
C LEU A 282 3.77 -23.89 -6.63
N ALA A 283 3.19 -23.26 -5.65
CA ALA A 283 1.72 -23.11 -5.55
C ALA A 283 1.24 -21.73 -6.04
N SER A 284 2.11 -20.97 -6.70
CA SER A 284 1.84 -19.64 -7.23
C SER A 284 2.54 -19.46 -8.58
N ILE A 285 3.23 -18.35 -8.79
CA ILE A 285 3.98 -18.09 -10.01
C ILE A 285 5.47 -18.39 -9.82
N ASP A 286 6.17 -18.72 -10.89
CA ASP A 286 7.62 -18.71 -10.90
C ASP A 286 8.11 -17.27 -11.01
N CYS A 287 8.60 -16.73 -9.88
CA CYS A 287 9.15 -15.39 -9.83
C CYS A 287 10.60 -15.36 -10.37
N SER A 288 10.81 -15.84 -11.57
CA SER A 288 12.13 -15.91 -12.20
C SER A 288 12.45 -14.69 -13.05
N SER A 289 11.43 -14.00 -13.57
CA SER A 289 11.63 -12.80 -14.39
C SER A 289 10.42 -11.87 -14.41
N ALA A 290 10.67 -10.57 -14.61
CA ALA A 290 9.63 -9.57 -14.82
C ALA A 290 8.75 -9.88 -16.05
N ARG A 291 9.31 -10.54 -17.08
CA ARG A 291 8.54 -10.93 -18.27
C ARG A 291 7.48 -11.99 -17.95
N GLU A 292 7.84 -13.02 -17.21
CA GLU A 292 6.88 -14.04 -16.78
C GLU A 292 5.79 -13.45 -15.87
N LEU A 293 6.16 -12.51 -15.01
CA LEU A 293 5.22 -11.78 -14.21
C LEU A 293 4.22 -10.99 -15.07
N ILE A 294 4.68 -10.28 -16.11
CA ILE A 294 3.80 -9.57 -17.06
C ILE A 294 2.89 -10.56 -17.81
N GLU A 295 3.44 -11.66 -18.31
CA GLU A 295 2.67 -12.68 -19.05
C GLU A 295 1.59 -13.30 -18.16
N HIS A 296 1.91 -13.57 -16.90
CA HIS A 296 0.95 -14.07 -15.92
C HIS A 296 -0.15 -13.05 -15.60
N GLU A 297 0.23 -11.80 -15.32
CA GLU A 297 -0.71 -10.75 -14.90
C GLU A 297 -1.62 -10.27 -16.05
N ARG A 298 -1.22 -10.43 -17.31
CA ARG A 298 -1.97 -9.97 -18.49
C ARG A 298 -3.43 -10.41 -18.51
N GLN A 299 -3.73 -11.60 -18.03
CA GLN A 299 -5.06 -12.17 -18.03
C GLN A 299 -6.05 -11.51 -17.04
N TRP A 300 -5.51 -10.71 -16.11
CA TRP A 300 -6.28 -10.11 -15.02
C TRP A 300 -6.66 -8.65 -15.29
N TYR A 301 -6.09 -8.03 -16.31
CA TYR A 301 -6.34 -6.63 -16.67
C TYR A 301 -7.02 -6.51 -18.04
N GLY A 302 -7.58 -5.34 -18.32
CA GLY A 302 -8.22 -5.04 -19.58
C GLY A 302 -7.28 -5.16 -20.79
N PRO A 303 -7.82 -5.36 -21.98
CA PRO A 303 -7.01 -5.62 -23.18
C PRO A 303 -6.10 -4.46 -23.59
N ASN A 304 -6.45 -3.23 -23.20
CA ASN A 304 -5.67 -2.03 -23.49
C ASN A 304 -4.76 -1.59 -22.33
N ALA A 305 -4.79 -2.30 -21.20
CA ALA A 305 -3.94 -2.00 -20.07
C ALA A 305 -2.44 -2.10 -20.44
N THR A 306 -1.68 -1.10 -20.09
CA THR A 306 -0.21 -1.16 -20.16
C THR A 306 0.31 -1.76 -18.88
N ILE A 307 0.88 -2.97 -18.93
CA ILE A 307 1.40 -3.67 -17.76
C ILE A 307 2.92 -3.65 -17.81
N GLU A 308 3.52 -3.10 -16.77
CA GLU A 308 4.95 -3.19 -16.48
C GLU A 308 5.16 -4.00 -15.21
N ALA A 309 6.34 -4.61 -15.07
CA ALA A 309 6.71 -5.32 -13.87
C ALA A 309 8.15 -5.05 -13.48
N TYR A 310 8.41 -5.06 -12.19
CA TYR A 310 9.74 -5.02 -11.61
C TYR A 310 9.87 -6.04 -10.49
N MET A 311 10.95 -6.81 -10.54
CA MET A 311 11.29 -7.79 -9.52
C MET A 311 12.61 -7.40 -8.87
N PRO A 312 12.57 -6.71 -7.71
CA PRO A 312 13.78 -6.41 -6.96
C PRO A 312 14.45 -7.72 -6.51
N PRO A 313 15.76 -7.90 -6.80
CA PRO A 313 16.46 -9.13 -6.48
C PRO A 313 16.70 -9.29 -4.98
N ASN A 314 16.71 -10.55 -4.51
CA ASN A 314 16.90 -10.90 -3.09
C ASN A 314 15.95 -10.16 -2.15
N THR A 315 14.73 -9.90 -2.58
CA THR A 315 13.74 -9.10 -1.87
C THR A 315 12.53 -9.96 -1.53
N GLY A 316 12.12 -9.92 -0.29
CA GLY A 316 10.91 -10.59 0.20
C GLY A 316 9.65 -9.77 -0.06
N HIS A 317 8.68 -9.92 0.84
CA HIS A 317 7.37 -9.30 0.68
C HIS A 317 7.39 -7.78 0.81
N ASN A 318 8.20 -7.24 1.73
CA ASN A 318 8.23 -5.81 2.05
C ASN A 318 9.14 -5.01 1.12
N THR A 319 8.76 -4.88 -0.15
CA THR A 319 9.57 -4.26 -1.20
C THR A 319 10.00 -2.81 -0.93
N ALA A 320 9.28 -2.08 -0.08
CA ALA A 320 9.61 -0.71 0.34
C ALA A 320 10.56 -0.65 1.57
N LEU A 321 10.77 -1.78 2.27
CA LEU A 321 11.46 -1.81 3.56
C LEU A 321 12.71 -2.70 3.57
N GLU A 322 13.13 -3.22 2.42
CA GLU A 322 14.38 -3.97 2.27
C GLU A 322 15.46 -3.12 1.59
N LYS A 323 16.70 -3.57 1.59
CA LYS A 323 17.85 -2.78 1.06
C LYS A 323 17.69 -2.37 -0.41
N THR A 324 16.82 -3.02 -1.15
CA THR A 324 16.42 -2.71 -2.53
C THR A 324 15.35 -1.63 -2.64
N ALA A 325 14.80 -1.13 -1.54
CA ALA A 325 13.75 -0.11 -1.52
C ALA A 325 14.08 1.14 -2.36
N PRO A 326 15.32 1.68 -2.37
CA PRO A 326 15.65 2.83 -3.22
C PRO A 326 15.48 2.55 -4.72
N GLN A 327 15.83 1.33 -5.17
CA GLN A 327 15.69 0.92 -6.57
C GLN A 327 14.22 0.71 -6.92
N SER A 328 13.45 0.04 -6.05
CA SER A 328 12.00 -0.13 -6.20
C SER A 328 11.29 1.22 -6.30
N ALA A 329 11.62 2.15 -5.39
CA ALA A 329 11.07 3.51 -5.41
C ALA A 329 11.40 4.26 -6.70
N LYS A 330 12.62 4.14 -7.20
CA LYS A 330 13.00 4.75 -8.48
C LYS A 330 12.16 4.22 -9.64
N VAL A 331 12.00 2.91 -9.74
CA VAL A 331 11.18 2.29 -10.81
C VAL A 331 9.74 2.75 -10.73
N MET A 332 9.16 2.82 -9.52
CA MET A 332 7.79 3.28 -9.31
C MET A 332 7.62 4.75 -9.70
N ILE A 333 8.56 5.62 -9.33
CA ILE A 333 8.54 7.05 -9.70
C ILE A 333 8.72 7.23 -11.20
N ASP A 334 9.67 6.53 -11.83
CA ASP A 334 9.89 6.57 -13.28
C ASP A 334 8.65 6.07 -14.06
N PHE A 335 7.92 5.10 -13.53
CA PHE A 335 6.66 4.63 -14.11
C PHE A 335 5.59 5.74 -14.08
N VAL A 336 5.41 6.40 -12.94
CA VAL A 336 4.45 7.53 -12.84
C VAL A 336 4.83 8.64 -13.82
N GLU A 337 6.12 8.97 -13.92
CA GLU A 337 6.61 9.98 -14.85
C GLU A 337 6.30 9.64 -16.31
N ARG A 338 6.51 8.39 -16.72
CA ARG A 338 6.26 7.96 -18.11
C ARG A 338 4.78 7.92 -18.49
N HIS A 339 3.92 7.50 -17.56
CA HIS A 339 2.52 7.19 -17.89
C HIS A 339 1.53 8.25 -17.43
N VAL A 340 1.87 9.03 -16.41
CA VAL A 340 0.97 10.03 -15.81
C VAL A 340 1.50 11.45 -16.00
N GLY A 341 2.82 11.61 -15.96
CA GLY A 341 3.51 12.88 -16.18
C GLY A 341 4.31 13.36 -14.98
N HIS A 342 4.97 14.48 -15.16
CA HIS A 342 5.82 15.09 -14.14
C HIS A 342 5.02 15.61 -12.95
N GLY A 343 5.61 15.50 -11.76
CA GLY A 343 5.05 16.07 -10.54
C GLY A 343 4.91 17.58 -10.61
N THR A 344 6.02 18.33 -10.72
CA THR A 344 5.99 19.80 -10.78
C THR A 344 7.11 20.41 -11.60
N GLY A 345 8.08 19.66 -12.01
CA GLY A 345 9.31 20.24 -12.61
C GLY A 345 10.23 20.97 -11.63
N VAL A 346 9.87 21.15 -10.38
CA VAL A 346 10.74 21.64 -9.30
C VAL A 346 11.02 20.48 -8.34
N PRO A 347 12.28 19.98 -8.25
CA PRO A 347 12.62 18.98 -7.25
C PRO A 347 12.25 19.49 -5.85
N GLY A 348 11.36 18.77 -5.18
CA GLY A 348 10.97 19.11 -3.82
C GLY A 348 12.15 18.94 -2.87
N THR A 349 12.37 19.90 -1.98
CA THR A 349 13.27 19.69 -0.83
C THR A 349 12.64 18.64 0.09
N ALA A 350 13.48 17.90 0.82
CA ALA A 350 12.98 16.92 1.78
C ALA A 350 11.88 17.54 2.67
N PRO A 351 10.76 16.86 2.90
CA PRO A 351 9.66 17.41 3.69
C PRO A 351 10.14 17.80 5.09
N GLY A 352 9.63 18.91 5.59
CA GLY A 352 9.82 19.38 6.94
C GLY A 352 9.33 18.36 7.99
N LYS A 353 9.15 18.80 9.24
CA LYS A 353 8.61 17.96 10.30
C LYS A 353 7.22 17.45 9.91
N ARG A 354 7.06 16.14 9.86
CA ARG A 354 5.76 15.52 9.61
C ARG A 354 4.84 15.66 10.82
N PRO A 355 3.53 15.76 10.61
CA PRO A 355 2.59 15.77 11.72
C PRO A 355 2.69 14.46 12.51
N ALA A 356 2.39 14.51 13.81
CA ALA A 356 2.24 13.30 14.61
C ALA A 356 1.01 12.53 14.10
N ILE A 357 1.16 11.21 13.94
CA ILE A 357 0.05 10.35 13.58
C ILE A 357 -0.85 10.21 14.82
N PRO A 358 -2.16 10.47 14.71
CA PRO A 358 -3.08 10.34 15.83
C PRO A 358 -3.11 8.92 16.39
N SER A 359 -3.42 8.79 17.67
CA SER A 359 -3.64 7.48 18.29
C SER A 359 -4.89 6.81 17.69
N PRO A 360 -4.88 5.46 17.52
CA PRO A 360 -6.03 4.77 16.98
C PRO A 360 -7.29 4.93 17.85
N PRO A 361 -8.46 5.11 17.24
CA PRO A 361 -9.71 5.19 17.99
C PRO A 361 -10.05 3.86 18.68
N PRO A 362 -10.74 3.88 19.83
CA PRO A 362 -11.16 2.64 20.51
C PRO A 362 -12.23 1.92 19.68
N THR A 363 -12.25 0.57 19.76
CA THR A 363 -13.31 -0.24 19.18
C THR A 363 -14.46 -0.44 20.14
N THR A 364 -15.69 -0.52 19.61
CA THR A 364 -16.85 -1.00 20.37
C THR A 364 -16.91 -2.53 20.24
N PRO A 365 -17.02 -3.28 21.35
CA PRO A 365 -17.22 -4.74 21.29
C PRO A 365 -18.47 -5.11 20.51
N SER A 366 -18.37 -6.04 19.58
CA SER A 366 -19.51 -6.59 18.83
C SER A 366 -19.86 -8.00 19.35
N PRO A 367 -21.07 -8.23 19.86
CA PRO A 367 -21.49 -9.58 20.26
C PRO A 367 -21.44 -10.58 19.09
N ALA A 368 -21.81 -10.13 17.87
CA ALA A 368 -21.73 -10.97 16.68
C ALA A 368 -20.28 -11.33 16.33
N ALA A 369 -19.33 -10.40 16.45
CA ALA A 369 -17.92 -10.67 16.23
C ALA A 369 -17.38 -11.71 17.24
N ALA A 370 -17.84 -11.69 18.49
CA ALA A 370 -17.46 -12.70 19.48
C ALA A 370 -17.95 -14.13 19.10
N VAL A 371 -19.15 -14.23 18.55
CA VAL A 371 -19.68 -15.52 18.05
C VAL A 371 -18.85 -16.01 16.85
N VAL A 372 -18.57 -15.14 15.89
CA VAL A 372 -17.75 -15.46 14.72
C VAL A 372 -16.33 -15.84 15.14
N ALA A 373 -15.71 -15.10 16.06
CA ALA A 373 -14.39 -15.41 16.59
C ALA A 373 -14.37 -16.78 17.29
N LYS A 374 -15.38 -17.07 18.08
CA LYS A 374 -15.49 -18.36 18.77
C LYS A 374 -15.64 -19.53 17.79
N ALA A 375 -16.46 -19.38 16.75
CA ALA A 375 -16.60 -20.38 15.70
C ALA A 375 -15.30 -20.55 14.90
N PHE A 376 -14.58 -19.45 14.61
CA PHE A 376 -13.26 -19.47 13.98
C PHE A 376 -12.23 -20.21 14.86
N GLU A 377 -12.15 -19.89 16.14
CA GLU A 377 -11.28 -20.56 17.12
C GLU A 377 -11.55 -22.07 17.19
N THR A 378 -12.80 -22.47 17.10
CA THR A 378 -13.18 -23.89 17.28
C THR A 378 -13.10 -24.72 16.01
N ALA A 379 -13.32 -24.11 14.83
CA ALA A 379 -13.41 -24.83 13.57
C ALA A 379 -12.18 -24.63 12.66
N VAL A 380 -11.64 -23.43 12.61
CA VAL A 380 -10.56 -23.06 11.66
C VAL A 380 -9.19 -23.13 12.30
N LEU A 381 -9.04 -22.56 13.49
CA LEU A 381 -7.75 -22.45 14.16
C LEU A 381 -7.08 -23.82 14.45
N PRO A 382 -7.79 -24.88 14.89
CA PRO A 382 -7.16 -26.18 15.11
C PRO A 382 -6.60 -26.80 13.83
N VAL A 383 -7.32 -26.65 12.70
CA VAL A 383 -6.86 -27.16 11.40
C VAL A 383 -5.66 -26.38 10.89
N ALA A 384 -5.69 -25.06 11.05
CA ALA A 384 -4.58 -24.18 10.70
C ALA A 384 -3.33 -24.44 11.55
N ASN A 385 -3.49 -24.62 12.86
CA ASN A 385 -2.38 -24.95 13.75
C ASN A 385 -1.78 -26.32 13.44
N ALA A 386 -2.61 -27.33 13.17
CA ALA A 386 -2.14 -28.65 12.74
C ALA A 386 -1.34 -28.56 11.45
N TYR A 387 -1.76 -27.71 10.51
CA TYR A 387 -1.04 -27.43 9.28
C TYR A 387 0.30 -26.73 9.55
N VAL A 388 0.32 -25.65 10.33
CA VAL A 388 1.57 -24.92 10.68
C VAL A 388 2.56 -25.88 11.35
N GLN A 389 2.12 -26.70 12.29
CA GLN A 389 2.97 -27.69 12.92
C GLN A 389 3.49 -28.75 11.95
N ALA A 390 2.66 -29.18 11.00
CA ALA A 390 3.10 -30.10 9.96
C ALA A 390 4.17 -29.48 9.06
N VAL A 391 4.02 -28.21 8.68
CA VAL A 391 5.01 -27.46 7.87
C VAL A 391 6.31 -27.23 8.63
N GLU A 392 6.25 -26.94 9.92
CA GLU A 392 7.43 -26.66 10.77
C GLU A 392 8.23 -27.94 11.12
N HIS A 393 7.57 -29.11 11.17
CA HIS A 393 8.17 -30.36 11.65
C HIS A 393 8.50 -31.38 10.56
N VAL A 394 8.02 -31.17 9.33
CA VAL A 394 8.34 -32.07 8.20
C VAL A 394 9.46 -31.44 7.35
N PRO A 395 10.67 -32.01 7.36
CA PRO A 395 11.79 -31.54 6.52
C PRO A 395 11.35 -31.48 5.04
N GLY A 396 11.49 -30.32 4.40
CA GLY A 396 11.13 -30.13 3.00
C GLY A 396 9.72 -29.58 2.74
N LEU A 397 8.83 -29.48 3.73
CA LEU A 397 7.52 -28.84 3.54
C LEU A 397 7.61 -27.30 3.38
N GLY A 398 8.68 -26.70 3.88
CA GLY A 398 9.03 -25.29 3.62
C GLY A 398 9.92 -25.12 2.38
N ASP A 399 10.41 -26.21 1.79
CA ASP A 399 11.14 -26.21 0.54
C ASP A 399 10.16 -26.38 -0.62
N THR A 400 9.88 -25.28 -1.30
CA THR A 400 8.91 -25.20 -2.40
C THR A 400 9.30 -26.03 -3.63
N SER A 401 10.46 -26.67 -3.61
CA SER A 401 10.94 -27.52 -4.71
C SER A 401 10.40 -28.97 -4.69
N ASN A 402 9.67 -29.39 -3.62
CA ASN A 402 9.20 -30.79 -3.52
C ASN A 402 7.77 -30.87 -2.90
N PRO A 403 6.71 -31.09 -3.70
CA PRO A 403 5.34 -31.17 -3.19
C PRO A 403 5.18 -32.38 -2.29
N VAL A 404 4.75 -32.17 -1.03
CA VAL A 404 4.44 -33.27 -0.11
C VAL A 404 3.04 -33.80 -0.36
N PRO A 405 2.85 -35.08 -0.66
CA PRO A 405 1.54 -35.65 -0.90
C PRO A 405 0.61 -35.49 0.32
N GLY A 406 -0.59 -34.95 0.11
CA GLY A 406 -1.59 -34.76 1.15
C GLY A 406 -1.74 -33.32 1.66
N VAL A 407 -0.76 -32.44 1.39
CA VAL A 407 -0.85 -31.01 1.73
C VAL A 407 -2.01 -30.36 0.97
N ASP A 408 -2.20 -30.70 -0.31
CA ASP A 408 -3.32 -30.19 -1.12
C ASP A 408 -4.69 -30.55 -0.54
N LYS A 409 -4.83 -31.74 0.04
CA LYS A 409 -6.08 -32.15 0.71
C LYS A 409 -6.31 -31.39 2.01
N LEU A 410 -5.26 -31.12 2.77
CA LEU A 410 -5.34 -30.35 4.01
C LEU A 410 -5.68 -28.89 3.71
N LEU A 411 -5.05 -28.30 2.69
CA LEU A 411 -5.34 -26.95 2.21
C LEU A 411 -6.76 -26.82 1.69
N ALA A 412 -7.22 -27.77 0.87
CA ALA A 412 -8.60 -27.82 0.41
C ALA A 412 -9.58 -27.96 1.59
N THR A 413 -9.18 -28.66 2.66
CA THR A 413 -10.00 -28.79 3.88
C THR A 413 -10.07 -27.47 4.65
N VAL A 414 -8.96 -26.75 4.80
CA VAL A 414 -8.92 -25.42 5.43
C VAL A 414 -9.75 -24.43 4.63
N ALA A 415 -9.53 -24.35 3.31
CA ALA A 415 -10.25 -23.46 2.41
C ALA A 415 -11.76 -23.77 2.39
N ASN A 416 -12.14 -25.04 2.28
CA ASN A 416 -13.54 -25.47 2.31
C ASN A 416 -14.21 -25.23 3.68
N THR A 417 -13.46 -25.37 4.78
CA THR A 417 -13.99 -25.11 6.12
C THR A 417 -14.20 -23.60 6.31
N ALA A 418 -13.26 -22.78 5.90
CA ALA A 418 -13.41 -21.33 5.90
C ALA A 418 -14.56 -20.88 4.97
N HIS A 419 -14.67 -21.46 3.78
CA HIS A 419 -15.75 -21.17 2.83
C HIS A 419 -17.13 -21.56 3.38
N ARG A 420 -17.26 -22.76 3.95
CA ARG A 420 -18.51 -23.20 4.60
C ARG A 420 -18.87 -22.28 5.77
N PHE A 421 -17.89 -21.89 6.58
CA PHE A 421 -18.09 -20.99 7.70
C PHE A 421 -18.60 -19.62 7.25
N LEU A 422 -17.97 -19.01 6.25
CA LEU A 422 -18.42 -17.74 5.69
C LEU A 422 -19.80 -17.85 5.02
N GLY A 423 -20.09 -18.97 4.35
CA GLY A 423 -21.42 -19.24 3.78
C GLY A 423 -22.53 -19.49 4.82
N THR A 424 -22.19 -19.70 6.10
CA THR A 424 -23.16 -19.77 7.20
C THR A 424 -23.46 -18.42 7.85
N LEU A 425 -22.69 -17.38 7.52
CA LEU A 425 -22.94 -16.03 8.01
C LEU A 425 -24.17 -15.44 7.31
N PRO A 426 -25.02 -14.67 8.02
CA PRO A 426 -26.13 -13.95 7.39
C PRO A 426 -25.63 -13.05 6.26
N ALA A 427 -26.36 -13.00 5.14
CA ALA A 427 -26.00 -12.21 3.96
C ALA A 427 -25.75 -10.73 4.31
N GLU A 428 -26.48 -10.21 5.29
CA GLU A 428 -26.35 -8.85 5.84
C GLU A 428 -24.98 -8.58 6.49
N LEU A 429 -24.26 -9.64 6.89
CA LEU A 429 -22.93 -9.56 7.51
C LEU A 429 -21.77 -9.73 6.49
N VAL A 430 -22.07 -10.25 5.29
CA VAL A 430 -21.04 -10.56 4.28
C VAL A 430 -21.07 -9.57 3.11
N GLY A 431 -21.94 -8.54 3.16
CA GLY A 431 -21.98 -7.51 2.11
C GLY A 431 -22.42 -8.04 0.72
N ALA A 432 -23.29 -9.07 0.68
CA ALA A 432 -23.92 -9.44 -0.58
C ALA A 432 -24.93 -8.36 -0.99
N PRO A 433 -25.04 -8.01 -2.31
CA PRO A 433 -25.87 -6.94 -2.82
C PRO A 433 -27.34 -7.13 -2.51
#